data_5930527900d389aff6c6e714108f8e49
#
_entry.id   5930527900d389aff6c6e714108f8e49
#
_cell.length_a   1.000
_cell.length_b   1.000
_cell.length_c   1.000
_cell.angle_alpha   90.00
_cell.angle_beta   90.00
_cell.angle_gamma   90.00
#
_symmetry.space_group_name_H-M   'P 1'
#
loop_
_entity.id
_entity.type
_entity.pdbx_description
1 polymer ?
#
loop_
_entity_poly.entity_id
_entity_poly.type
_entity_poly.pdbx_seq_one_letter_code
_entity_poly.pdbx_strand_id
1 'polypeptide(L)'
;MSIETISCTPVAGQKPGTSGLRKKTRVFMQPGYLESFIQATFNAIGGAAGKVFVVGGDGRYFNQPAIQTIMKMAAGNGAAGVIVGQNGLLSTPAASHLIRLNKVDGGLILSASHNPGGIDEDFGVKYNIGNGGPAPEAVTDAIFAHTQSLSEYRIAKLPDIDLGRIGAASLGEMQVKVVDPVADYQALMERLFDFAKIRALFAGGFTMRFDAMHAVTGPYATAILEGALGARKGSVVNAVPLPDFGGGHPDPNPVWAKPLMDLMMSDAAPDFGAASDGDGDRNMIVGRGVYVTPSDSLAVLAANAHLAPGYKAGLAGIARSMPTSAAGDRVAAKLGVEAFETPTGWKFFGNLLDAGRVTICGEESAGTGSNHVREKDGLWAVLLWLNILAERRQPVAEIMAAHWQSYGRDYYSRHDYEAIPLAAATSLMEGLGARLPALEGQVFAGLTVKKADAFAYLDPVDGSVSENQGLRIYFAGGARAVLRLSGTGTEGATLRIYLEQYAPPAGNHGLDAQDALSKPVAAVAEISQLASLTGRTTPDVMT
;
A
#
# COMPACT_ATOMS: atom_id res chain seq x y z
N MET A 1 -34.12 -1.22 22.02
CA MET A 1 -33.09 -1.97 21.28
C MET A 1 -32.83 -3.26 22.03
N SER A 2 -32.93 -4.43 21.39
CA SER A 2 -32.54 -5.71 22.01
C SER A 2 -31.07 -5.98 21.66
N ILE A 3 -30.24 -6.13 22.66
CA ILE A 3 -28.84 -6.54 22.52
C ILE A 3 -28.77 -8.01 22.87
N GLU A 4 -28.18 -8.80 21.97
CA GLU A 4 -27.92 -10.22 22.22
C GLU A 4 -26.43 -10.39 22.60
N THR A 5 -26.21 -11.12 23.68
CA THR A 5 -24.87 -11.61 24.04
C THR A 5 -24.81 -13.08 23.60
N ILE A 6 -23.93 -13.34 22.64
CA ILE A 6 -23.82 -14.67 22.01
C ILE A 6 -22.53 -15.30 22.50
N SER A 7 -22.68 -16.49 23.14
CA SER A 7 -21.52 -17.28 23.55
C SER A 7 -20.75 -17.80 22.35
N CYS A 8 -19.43 -17.74 22.42
CA CYS A 8 -18.55 -18.26 21.38
C CYS A 8 -17.31 -18.93 22.00
N THR A 9 -16.56 -19.61 21.19
CA THR A 9 -15.24 -20.14 21.54
C THR A 9 -14.18 -19.45 20.73
N PRO A 10 -12.94 -19.36 21.25
CA PRO A 10 -11.82 -18.80 20.50
C PRO A 10 -11.66 -19.45 19.13
N VAL A 11 -11.48 -18.64 18.11
CA VAL A 11 -11.29 -19.11 16.73
C VAL A 11 -9.80 -19.06 16.39
N ALA A 12 -9.24 -20.21 15.99
CA ALA A 12 -7.84 -20.31 15.63
C ALA A 12 -7.50 -19.48 14.37
N GLY A 13 -6.29 -18.95 14.33
CA GLY A 13 -5.74 -18.29 13.12
C GLY A 13 -6.22 -16.87 12.88
N GLN A 14 -6.86 -16.20 13.84
CA GLN A 14 -7.26 -14.78 13.74
C GLN A 14 -6.13 -13.81 14.12
N LYS A 15 -4.87 -14.13 13.80
CA LYS A 15 -3.75 -13.22 14.01
C LYS A 15 -3.70 -12.18 12.87
N PRO A 16 -3.84 -10.88 13.17
CA PRO A 16 -3.67 -9.83 12.16
C PRO A 16 -2.23 -9.79 11.64
N GLY A 17 -2.07 -9.57 10.34
CA GLY A 17 -0.79 -9.19 9.74
C GLY A 17 -0.59 -7.67 9.79
N THR A 18 0.42 -7.17 9.08
CA THR A 18 0.73 -5.73 8.97
C THR A 18 -0.41 -4.89 8.36
N SER A 19 -1.31 -5.52 7.61
CA SER A 19 -2.45 -4.88 6.95
C SER A 19 -3.79 -5.51 7.35
N GLY A 20 -3.93 -5.92 8.61
CA GLY A 20 -5.14 -6.50 9.15
C GLY A 20 -5.23 -8.03 9.03
N LEU A 21 -6.38 -8.58 9.36
CA LEU A 21 -6.68 -10.00 9.23
C LEU A 21 -7.17 -10.28 7.80
N ARG A 22 -6.50 -11.21 7.10
CA ARG A 22 -6.90 -11.67 5.75
C ARG A 22 -7.10 -13.17 5.74
N LYS A 23 -8.20 -13.62 5.17
CA LYS A 23 -8.54 -15.05 4.97
C LYS A 23 -9.45 -15.16 3.75
N LYS A 24 -9.70 -16.39 3.31
CA LYS A 24 -10.72 -16.64 2.27
C LYS A 24 -12.08 -16.13 2.72
N THR A 25 -12.85 -15.58 1.80
CA THR A 25 -14.18 -15.00 2.04
C THR A 25 -15.10 -16.00 2.74
N ARG A 26 -15.09 -17.27 2.32
CA ARG A 26 -15.89 -18.35 2.98
C ARG A 26 -15.55 -18.54 4.44
N VAL A 27 -14.32 -18.24 4.87
CA VAL A 27 -13.93 -18.30 6.28
C VAL A 27 -14.59 -17.16 7.06
N PHE A 28 -14.57 -15.95 6.54
CA PHE A 28 -15.25 -14.80 7.16
C PHE A 28 -16.77 -14.95 7.20
N MET A 29 -17.34 -15.68 6.25
CA MET A 29 -18.79 -15.97 6.20
C MET A 29 -19.23 -17.07 7.20
N GLN A 30 -18.30 -17.74 7.86
CA GLN A 30 -18.66 -18.72 8.90
C GLN A 30 -19.29 -17.99 10.10
N PRO A 31 -20.37 -18.53 10.68
CA PRO A 31 -21.04 -17.91 11.83
C PRO A 31 -20.05 -17.63 12.97
N GLY A 32 -20.04 -16.41 13.47
CA GLY A 32 -19.21 -15.99 14.58
C GLY A 32 -17.75 -15.67 14.23
N TYR A 33 -17.27 -15.94 13.00
CA TYR A 33 -15.87 -15.69 12.64
C TYR A 33 -15.55 -14.19 12.59
N LEU A 34 -16.33 -13.43 11.81
CA LEU A 34 -16.18 -11.97 11.72
C LEU A 34 -16.47 -11.32 13.08
N GLU A 35 -17.56 -11.75 13.72
CA GLU A 35 -18.03 -11.20 14.97
C GLU A 35 -17.00 -11.37 16.10
N SER A 36 -16.34 -12.53 16.18
CA SER A 36 -15.27 -12.77 17.15
C SER A 36 -14.10 -11.81 16.96
N PHE A 37 -13.67 -11.58 15.72
CA PHE A 37 -12.58 -10.65 15.43
C PHE A 37 -12.95 -9.19 15.75
N ILE A 38 -14.17 -8.77 15.42
CA ILE A 38 -14.67 -7.42 15.71
C ILE A 38 -14.79 -7.19 17.22
N GLN A 39 -15.34 -8.17 17.96
CA GLN A 39 -15.44 -8.06 19.42
C GLN A 39 -14.04 -8.00 20.06
N ALA A 40 -13.11 -8.83 19.60
CA ALA A 40 -11.72 -8.79 20.07
C ALA A 40 -11.07 -7.42 19.79
N THR A 41 -11.37 -6.84 18.63
CA THR A 41 -10.89 -5.47 18.29
C THR A 41 -11.47 -4.45 19.26
N PHE A 42 -12.79 -4.48 19.53
CA PHE A 42 -13.39 -3.56 20.50
C PHE A 42 -12.80 -3.75 21.90
N ASN A 43 -12.60 -4.99 22.34
CA ASN A 43 -11.99 -5.27 23.64
C ASN A 43 -10.57 -4.70 23.74
N ALA A 44 -9.76 -4.88 22.69
CA ALA A 44 -8.36 -4.41 22.64
C ALA A 44 -8.23 -2.87 22.74
N ILE A 45 -9.23 -2.13 22.27
CA ILE A 45 -9.25 -0.66 22.34
C ILE A 45 -9.96 -0.11 23.57
N GLY A 46 -10.21 -0.96 24.57
CA GLY A 46 -10.89 -0.58 25.82
C GLY A 46 -12.41 -0.41 25.69
N GLY A 47 -13.04 -1.13 24.75
CA GLY A 47 -14.48 -1.09 24.47
C GLY A 47 -14.90 -0.09 23.39
N ALA A 48 -16.11 -0.28 22.85
CA ALA A 48 -16.68 0.63 21.84
C ALA A 48 -17.62 1.69 22.43
N ALA A 49 -17.97 1.61 23.71
CA ALA A 49 -18.93 2.49 24.35
C ALA A 49 -18.53 3.96 24.22
N GLY A 50 -19.45 4.77 23.71
CA GLY A 50 -19.27 6.21 23.48
C GLY A 50 -18.36 6.60 22.32
N LYS A 51 -17.74 5.64 21.65
CA LYS A 51 -16.82 5.88 20.53
C LYS A 51 -17.54 6.02 19.19
N VAL A 52 -16.87 6.69 18.25
CA VAL A 52 -17.31 6.85 16.86
C VAL A 52 -16.28 6.21 15.93
N PHE A 53 -16.75 5.44 14.94
CA PHE A 53 -15.90 4.75 14.00
C PHE A 53 -16.23 5.13 12.55
N VAL A 54 -15.20 5.14 11.69
CA VAL A 54 -15.37 5.08 10.23
C VAL A 54 -15.44 3.62 9.82
N VAL A 55 -16.42 3.25 8.97
CA VAL A 55 -16.56 1.90 8.45
C VAL A 55 -16.75 1.94 6.94
N GLY A 56 -16.06 1.09 6.22
CA GLY A 56 -16.21 0.97 4.77
C GLY A 56 -15.19 0.00 4.20
N GLY A 57 -15.22 -0.20 2.88
CA GLY A 57 -14.28 -1.10 2.24
C GLY A 57 -14.25 -0.94 0.72
N ASP A 58 -13.50 -1.84 0.07
CA ASP A 58 -13.22 -1.79 -1.36
C ASP A 58 -14.33 -2.35 -2.26
N GLY A 59 -15.43 -2.83 -1.68
CA GLY A 59 -16.59 -3.34 -2.42
C GLY A 59 -16.49 -4.80 -2.84
N ARG A 60 -15.42 -5.53 -2.43
CA ARG A 60 -15.27 -6.96 -2.72
C ARG A 60 -16.42 -7.79 -2.14
N TYR A 61 -16.53 -9.04 -2.59
CA TYR A 61 -17.56 -9.95 -2.12
C TYR A 61 -17.64 -9.98 -0.59
N PHE A 62 -18.84 -10.01 -0.03
CA PHE A 62 -19.15 -9.95 1.41
C PHE A 62 -19.00 -8.56 2.06
N ASN A 63 -18.56 -7.52 1.36
CA ASN A 63 -18.34 -6.18 1.94
C ASN A 63 -19.59 -5.62 2.65
N GLN A 64 -20.73 -5.54 1.97
CA GLN A 64 -21.95 -4.96 2.56
C GLN A 64 -22.52 -5.77 3.73
N PRO A 65 -22.67 -7.12 3.66
CA PRO A 65 -23.10 -7.90 4.81
C PRO A 65 -22.17 -7.75 6.02
N ALA A 66 -20.87 -7.72 5.81
CA ALA A 66 -19.88 -7.51 6.88
C ALA A 66 -20.02 -6.12 7.52
N ILE A 67 -20.24 -5.05 6.74
CA ILE A 67 -20.48 -3.71 7.27
C ILE A 67 -21.74 -3.68 8.13
N GLN A 68 -22.83 -4.29 7.69
CA GLN A 68 -24.07 -4.37 8.49
C GLN A 68 -23.83 -5.09 9.82
N THR A 69 -23.10 -6.20 9.81
CA THR A 69 -22.72 -6.92 11.02
C THR A 69 -21.88 -6.05 11.94
N ILE A 70 -20.85 -5.38 11.43
CA ILE A 70 -19.98 -4.49 12.21
C ILE A 70 -20.78 -3.35 12.85
N MET A 71 -21.68 -2.71 12.11
CA MET A 71 -22.52 -1.65 12.64
C MET A 71 -23.44 -2.13 13.78
N LYS A 72 -24.07 -3.31 13.60
CA LYS A 72 -24.89 -3.92 14.64
C LYS A 72 -24.08 -4.31 15.88
N MET A 73 -22.85 -4.76 15.70
CA MET A 73 -21.93 -5.03 16.80
C MET A 73 -21.50 -3.74 17.51
N ALA A 74 -21.18 -2.69 16.76
CA ALA A 74 -20.85 -1.38 17.32
C ALA A 74 -22.01 -0.85 18.19
N ALA A 75 -23.24 -0.91 17.68
CA ALA A 75 -24.45 -0.54 18.43
C ALA A 75 -24.66 -1.46 19.67
N GLY A 76 -24.45 -2.76 19.55
CA GLY A 76 -24.54 -3.73 20.64
C GLY A 76 -23.48 -3.54 21.73
N ASN A 77 -22.35 -2.94 21.39
CA ASN A 77 -21.26 -2.56 22.30
C ASN A 77 -21.31 -1.09 22.74
N GLY A 78 -22.40 -0.36 22.46
CA GLY A 78 -22.65 0.99 22.95
C GLY A 78 -21.88 2.10 22.25
N ALA A 79 -21.45 1.90 21.00
CA ALA A 79 -20.83 2.95 20.22
C ALA A 79 -21.77 4.15 20.04
N ALA A 80 -21.24 5.38 20.06
CA ALA A 80 -22.01 6.58 19.86
C ALA A 80 -22.36 6.81 18.39
N GLY A 81 -21.48 6.39 17.45
CA GLY A 81 -21.74 6.59 16.04
C GLY A 81 -20.86 5.80 15.09
N VAL A 82 -21.33 5.73 13.85
CA VAL A 82 -20.58 5.22 12.70
C VAL A 82 -20.72 6.17 11.52
N ILE A 83 -19.60 6.48 10.86
CA ILE A 83 -19.56 7.14 9.56
C ILE A 83 -19.26 6.04 8.53
N VAL A 84 -20.12 5.88 7.53
CA VAL A 84 -20.00 4.81 6.52
C VAL A 84 -20.10 5.39 5.13
N GLY A 85 -19.27 4.89 4.20
CA GLY A 85 -19.36 5.29 2.79
C GLY A 85 -20.64 4.80 2.13
N GLN A 86 -21.18 5.58 1.20
CA GLN A 86 -22.36 5.17 0.41
C GLN A 86 -22.11 3.80 -0.25
N ASN A 87 -23.11 2.92 -0.19
CA ASN A 87 -23.02 1.51 -0.60
C ASN A 87 -21.93 0.70 0.13
N GLY A 88 -21.41 1.19 1.25
CA GLY A 88 -20.31 0.60 1.97
C GLY A 88 -18.94 0.79 1.30
N LEU A 89 -18.86 1.61 0.24
CA LEU A 89 -17.63 1.88 -0.49
C LEU A 89 -16.81 2.96 0.19
N LEU A 90 -15.53 2.66 0.45
CA LEU A 90 -14.58 3.63 0.97
C LEU A 90 -13.16 3.15 0.68
N SER A 91 -12.38 3.95 -0.03
CA SER A 91 -10.97 3.64 -0.23
C SER A 91 -10.20 3.77 1.07
N THR A 92 -9.11 3.04 1.20
CA THR A 92 -8.25 3.10 2.40
C THR A 92 -7.76 4.52 2.69
N PRO A 93 -7.23 5.32 1.74
CA PRO A 93 -6.85 6.71 2.02
C PRO A 93 -8.04 7.62 2.38
N ALA A 94 -9.21 7.43 1.75
CA ALA A 94 -10.39 8.20 2.11
C ALA A 94 -10.88 7.87 3.53
N ALA A 95 -10.82 6.60 3.96
CA ALA A 95 -11.11 6.21 5.33
C ALA A 95 -10.15 6.88 6.32
N SER A 96 -8.84 6.85 6.04
CA SER A 96 -7.84 7.58 6.82
C SER A 96 -8.16 9.07 6.92
N HIS A 97 -8.54 9.69 5.81
CA HIS A 97 -8.93 11.10 5.79
C HIS A 97 -10.17 11.37 6.64
N LEU A 98 -11.22 10.57 6.53
CA LEU A 98 -12.47 10.74 7.30
C LEU A 98 -12.25 10.58 8.81
N ILE A 99 -11.41 9.61 9.24
CA ILE A 99 -11.03 9.45 10.65
C ILE A 99 -10.41 10.75 11.18
N ARG A 100 -9.44 11.30 10.46
CA ARG A 100 -8.72 12.52 10.83
C ARG A 100 -9.59 13.77 10.77
N LEU A 101 -10.38 13.91 9.69
CA LEU A 101 -11.27 15.07 9.47
C LEU A 101 -12.32 15.19 10.58
N ASN A 102 -12.92 14.07 10.96
CA ASN A 102 -13.97 14.02 11.96
C ASN A 102 -13.43 13.80 13.38
N LYS A 103 -12.12 13.58 13.55
CA LYS A 103 -11.45 13.31 14.83
C LYS A 103 -12.12 12.19 15.62
N VAL A 104 -12.44 11.11 14.93
CA VAL A 104 -13.09 9.93 15.53
C VAL A 104 -12.08 8.95 16.09
N ASP A 105 -12.55 7.95 16.84
CA ASP A 105 -11.70 7.04 17.61
C ASP A 105 -10.94 6.01 16.77
N GLY A 106 -11.35 5.84 15.52
CA GLY A 106 -10.69 4.93 14.57
C GLY A 106 -11.61 4.47 13.46
N GLY A 107 -11.21 3.42 12.74
CA GLY A 107 -12.02 2.88 11.65
C GLY A 107 -11.78 1.40 11.38
N LEU A 108 -12.80 0.74 10.86
CA LEU A 108 -12.78 -0.64 10.40
C LEU A 108 -12.88 -0.64 8.87
N ILE A 109 -11.79 -1.03 8.21
CA ILE A 109 -11.66 -0.97 6.76
C ILE A 109 -11.64 -2.40 6.22
N LEU A 110 -12.59 -2.70 5.33
CA LEU A 110 -12.80 -4.03 4.78
C LEU A 110 -12.09 -4.14 3.44
N SER A 111 -10.94 -4.80 3.45
CA SER A 111 -10.12 -5.01 2.26
C SER A 111 -9.09 -6.11 2.48
N ALA A 112 -8.74 -6.82 1.42
CA ALA A 112 -7.51 -7.59 1.32
C ALA A 112 -6.54 -6.96 0.30
N SER A 113 -6.63 -5.63 0.10
CA SER A 113 -5.82 -4.83 -0.82
C SER A 113 -5.85 -5.41 -2.24
N HIS A 114 -4.70 -5.70 -2.82
CA HIS A 114 -4.52 -6.20 -4.18
C HIS A 114 -4.87 -7.69 -4.38
N ASN A 115 -5.24 -8.43 -3.33
CA ASN A 115 -5.62 -9.84 -3.48
C ASN A 115 -6.95 -9.96 -4.24
N PRO A 116 -7.14 -11.02 -5.06
CA PRO A 116 -8.39 -11.27 -5.77
C PRO A 116 -9.60 -11.25 -4.86
N GLY A 117 -10.73 -10.77 -5.37
CA GLY A 117 -12.04 -10.77 -4.70
C GLY A 117 -12.96 -11.85 -5.23
N GLY A 118 -13.96 -12.22 -4.43
CA GLY A 118 -14.94 -13.24 -4.78
C GLY A 118 -15.25 -14.16 -3.60
N ILE A 119 -16.24 -15.03 -3.80
CA ILE A 119 -16.67 -15.95 -2.72
C ILE A 119 -15.59 -16.95 -2.31
N ASP A 120 -14.76 -17.38 -3.25
CA ASP A 120 -13.66 -18.34 -3.03
C ASP A 120 -12.31 -17.65 -2.87
N GLU A 121 -12.30 -16.32 -3.00
CA GLU A 121 -11.11 -15.49 -2.91
C GLU A 121 -10.98 -14.80 -1.55
N ASP A 122 -10.12 -13.81 -1.45
CA ASP A 122 -9.69 -13.24 -0.19
C ASP A 122 -10.59 -12.09 0.29
N PHE A 123 -10.82 -12.06 1.59
CA PHE A 123 -11.46 -10.98 2.34
C PHE A 123 -10.54 -10.53 3.48
N GLY A 124 -10.70 -9.30 3.93
CA GLY A 124 -9.91 -8.80 5.04
C GLY A 124 -10.59 -7.70 5.83
N VAL A 125 -10.16 -7.55 7.07
CA VAL A 125 -10.57 -6.46 7.96
C VAL A 125 -9.32 -5.91 8.64
N LYS A 126 -9.12 -4.59 8.55
CA LYS A 126 -8.08 -3.87 9.29
C LYS A 126 -8.69 -2.81 10.19
N TYR A 127 -8.05 -2.59 11.33
CA TYR A 127 -8.37 -1.50 12.24
C TYR A 127 -7.35 -0.36 12.07
N ASN A 128 -7.85 0.83 11.82
CA ASN A 128 -7.06 2.06 11.84
C ASN A 128 -7.38 2.84 13.11
N ILE A 129 -6.35 3.34 13.78
CA ILE A 129 -6.49 4.13 15.01
C ILE A 129 -6.91 5.58 14.73
N GLY A 130 -7.16 6.36 15.77
CA GLY A 130 -7.67 7.73 15.68
C GLY A 130 -6.79 8.73 14.90
N ASN A 131 -5.50 8.41 14.64
CA ASN A 131 -4.66 9.21 13.74
C ASN A 131 -4.93 8.93 12.24
N GLY A 132 -5.77 7.94 11.93
CA GLY A 132 -6.12 7.50 10.58
C GLY A 132 -5.17 6.45 9.99
N GLY A 133 -4.14 6.05 10.70
CA GLY A 133 -3.15 5.06 10.26
C GLY A 133 -3.45 3.64 10.74
N PRO A 134 -2.76 2.64 10.17
CA PRO A 134 -2.87 1.25 10.60
C PRO A 134 -2.51 1.10 12.08
N ALA A 135 -3.20 0.20 12.77
CA ALA A 135 -2.97 -0.07 14.18
C ALA A 135 -1.50 -0.48 14.43
N PRO A 136 -0.82 0.10 15.44
CA PRO A 136 0.50 -0.31 15.88
C PRO A 136 0.53 -1.76 16.35
N GLU A 137 1.73 -2.34 16.41
CA GLU A 137 1.93 -3.74 16.78
C GLU A 137 1.34 -4.10 18.15
N ALA A 138 1.51 -3.23 19.13
CA ALA A 138 0.92 -3.41 20.46
C ALA A 138 -0.62 -3.56 20.42
N VAL A 139 -1.29 -2.84 19.53
CA VAL A 139 -2.76 -2.93 19.34
C VAL A 139 -3.14 -4.22 18.62
N THR A 140 -2.41 -4.58 17.55
CA THR A 140 -2.68 -5.83 16.81
C THR A 140 -2.41 -7.07 17.66
N ASP A 141 -1.40 -7.06 18.51
CA ASP A 141 -1.09 -8.12 19.46
C ASP A 141 -2.17 -8.23 20.55
N ALA A 142 -2.66 -7.09 21.06
CA ALA A 142 -3.79 -7.06 21.98
C ALA A 142 -5.07 -7.63 21.33
N ILE A 143 -5.36 -7.28 20.08
CA ILE A 143 -6.47 -7.87 19.31
C ILE A 143 -6.31 -9.39 19.25
N PHE A 144 -5.12 -9.86 18.86
CA PHE A 144 -4.84 -11.29 18.78
C PHE A 144 -5.02 -11.99 20.15
N ALA A 145 -4.49 -11.42 21.23
CA ALA A 145 -4.65 -11.96 22.58
C ALA A 145 -6.13 -12.10 22.97
N HIS A 146 -6.95 -11.10 22.63
CA HIS A 146 -8.40 -11.17 22.86
C HIS A 146 -9.08 -12.25 22.03
N THR A 147 -8.67 -12.48 20.77
CA THR A 147 -9.24 -13.58 19.97
C THR A 147 -8.98 -14.95 20.58
N GLN A 148 -7.89 -15.11 21.34
CA GLN A 148 -7.52 -16.39 21.97
C GLN A 148 -8.28 -16.68 23.29
N SER A 149 -8.99 -15.70 23.83
CA SER A 149 -9.69 -15.80 25.12
C SER A 149 -11.17 -15.40 25.03
N LEU A 150 -11.67 -15.08 23.84
CA LEU A 150 -13.03 -14.59 23.65
C LEU A 150 -14.06 -15.70 23.99
N SER A 151 -15.01 -15.39 24.84
CA SER A 151 -16.10 -16.31 25.25
C SER A 151 -17.48 -15.84 24.81
N GLU A 152 -17.61 -14.58 24.43
CA GLU A 152 -18.88 -13.99 23.98
C GLU A 152 -18.66 -12.76 23.10
N TYR A 153 -19.62 -12.44 22.26
CA TYR A 153 -19.71 -11.16 21.56
C TYR A 153 -21.11 -10.57 21.68
N ARG A 154 -21.20 -9.23 21.48
CA ARG A 154 -22.45 -8.49 21.58
C ARG A 154 -22.87 -7.94 20.24
N ILE A 155 -24.14 -8.11 19.90
CA ILE A 155 -24.73 -7.63 18.65
C ILE A 155 -26.15 -7.11 18.89
N ALA A 156 -26.51 -6.01 18.25
CA ALA A 156 -27.86 -5.49 18.30
C ALA A 156 -28.75 -6.20 17.29
N LYS A 157 -29.93 -6.67 17.72
CA LYS A 157 -30.94 -7.26 16.84
C LYS A 157 -31.78 -6.15 16.21
N LEU A 158 -31.29 -5.64 15.11
CA LEU A 158 -31.87 -4.52 14.38
C LEU A 158 -31.86 -4.80 12.86
N PRO A 159 -32.76 -4.18 12.07
CA PRO A 159 -32.73 -4.27 10.63
C PRO A 159 -31.46 -3.61 10.06
N ASP A 160 -31.14 -3.96 8.81
CA ASP A 160 -30.07 -3.32 8.07
C ASP A 160 -30.36 -1.86 7.79
N ILE A 161 -29.30 -1.03 7.69
CA ILE A 161 -29.37 0.35 7.25
C ILE A 161 -29.29 0.39 5.71
N ASP A 162 -30.09 1.24 5.10
CA ASP A 162 -29.96 1.56 3.68
C ASP A 162 -28.68 2.37 3.41
N LEU A 163 -27.63 1.70 2.96
CA LEU A 163 -26.34 2.34 2.63
C LEU A 163 -26.37 3.07 1.29
N GLY A 164 -27.40 2.89 0.48
CA GLY A 164 -27.55 3.60 -0.80
C GLY A 164 -27.94 5.07 -0.63
N ARG A 165 -28.47 5.44 0.53
CA ARG A 165 -28.98 6.79 0.80
C ARG A 165 -28.03 7.60 1.68
N ILE A 166 -27.40 8.62 1.10
CA ILE A 166 -26.57 9.58 1.85
C ILE A 166 -27.44 10.33 2.86
N GLY A 167 -26.93 10.50 4.07
CA GLY A 167 -27.60 11.25 5.13
C GLY A 167 -27.45 10.60 6.50
N ALA A 168 -28.23 11.13 7.46
CA ALA A 168 -28.26 10.61 8.82
C ALA A 168 -29.29 9.49 8.94
N ALA A 169 -28.94 8.45 9.68
CA ALA A 169 -29.79 7.36 10.11
C ALA A 169 -29.46 7.01 11.57
N SER A 170 -30.19 6.06 12.15
CA SER A 170 -29.88 5.56 13.49
C SER A 170 -30.03 4.05 13.54
N LEU A 171 -29.16 3.42 14.31
CA LEU A 171 -29.21 1.98 14.62
C LEU A 171 -29.42 1.82 16.13
N GLY A 172 -30.69 1.83 16.57
CA GLY A 172 -31.02 2.01 17.96
C GLY A 172 -30.65 3.43 18.44
N GLU A 173 -29.81 3.52 19.46
CA GLU A 173 -29.32 4.81 20.00
C GLU A 173 -28.07 5.32 19.24
N MET A 174 -27.37 4.43 18.53
CA MET A 174 -26.16 4.78 17.77
C MET A 174 -26.51 5.61 16.52
N GLN A 175 -25.81 6.71 16.33
CA GLN A 175 -25.96 7.54 15.13
C GLN A 175 -25.20 6.90 13.96
N VAL A 176 -25.81 6.87 12.78
CA VAL A 176 -25.17 6.43 11.53
C VAL A 176 -25.21 7.58 10.54
N LYS A 177 -24.05 7.91 9.97
CA LYS A 177 -23.93 8.91 8.91
C LYS A 177 -23.40 8.24 7.65
N VAL A 178 -24.27 8.07 6.64
CA VAL A 178 -23.86 7.62 5.30
C VAL A 178 -23.33 8.84 4.54
N VAL A 179 -22.09 8.77 4.08
CA VAL A 179 -21.40 9.87 3.39
C VAL A 179 -21.10 9.52 1.94
N ASP A 180 -20.98 10.56 1.09
CA ASP A 180 -20.39 10.41 -0.24
C ASP A 180 -18.90 10.02 -0.05
N PRO A 181 -18.46 8.86 -0.57
CA PRO A 181 -17.08 8.41 -0.37
C PRO A 181 -16.05 9.31 -1.06
N VAL A 182 -16.45 10.07 -2.06
CA VAL A 182 -15.55 10.88 -2.91
C VAL A 182 -15.42 12.32 -2.44
N ALA A 183 -16.49 12.94 -1.96
CA ALA A 183 -16.58 14.39 -1.78
C ALA A 183 -15.48 14.98 -0.88
N ASP A 184 -15.31 14.46 0.34
CA ASP A 184 -14.30 14.97 1.28
C ASP A 184 -12.87 14.69 0.79
N TYR A 185 -12.66 13.54 0.14
CA TYR A 185 -11.38 13.18 -0.45
C TYR A 185 -11.02 14.11 -1.62
N GLN A 186 -11.97 14.36 -2.54
CA GLN A 186 -11.77 15.32 -3.63
C GLN A 186 -11.42 16.71 -3.09
N ALA A 187 -12.14 17.19 -2.08
CA ALA A 187 -11.87 18.49 -1.46
C ALA A 187 -10.46 18.54 -0.83
N LEU A 188 -9.94 17.42 -0.30
CA LEU A 188 -8.56 17.33 0.15
C LEU A 188 -7.58 17.45 -1.03
N MET A 189 -7.81 16.74 -2.11
CA MET A 189 -6.95 16.78 -3.31
C MET A 189 -6.93 18.18 -3.94
N GLU A 190 -8.06 18.90 -3.99
CA GLU A 190 -8.14 20.27 -4.48
C GLU A 190 -7.28 21.27 -3.68
N ARG A 191 -7.05 20.99 -2.38
CA ARG A 191 -6.15 21.81 -1.56
C ARG A 191 -4.68 21.49 -1.78
N LEU A 192 -4.36 20.26 -2.18
CA LEU A 192 -2.98 19.79 -2.36
C LEU A 192 -2.42 20.12 -3.75
N PHE A 193 -3.26 20.09 -4.79
CA PHE A 193 -2.84 20.15 -6.18
C PHE A 193 -3.43 21.36 -6.91
N ASP A 194 -2.72 21.84 -7.94
CA ASP A 194 -3.19 22.93 -8.80
C ASP A 194 -4.16 22.40 -9.88
N PHE A 195 -5.42 22.23 -9.48
CA PHE A 195 -6.47 21.75 -10.38
C PHE A 195 -6.66 22.66 -11.60
N ALA A 196 -6.40 23.96 -11.48
CA ALA A 196 -6.53 24.88 -12.62
C ALA A 196 -5.47 24.57 -13.70
N LYS A 197 -4.21 24.33 -13.30
CA LYS A 197 -3.15 23.95 -14.23
C LYS A 197 -3.35 22.57 -14.83
N ILE A 198 -3.82 21.60 -14.03
CA ILE A 198 -4.11 20.26 -14.55
C ILE A 198 -5.28 20.32 -15.54
N ARG A 199 -6.35 21.10 -15.28
CA ARG A 199 -7.42 21.36 -16.26
C ARG A 199 -6.88 21.97 -17.54
N ALA A 200 -6.00 22.95 -17.45
CA ALA A 200 -5.38 23.56 -18.61
C ALA A 200 -4.51 22.56 -19.41
N LEU A 201 -3.86 21.61 -18.75
CA LEU A 201 -3.13 20.53 -19.40
C LEU A 201 -4.09 19.67 -20.26
N PHE A 202 -5.20 19.20 -19.70
CA PHE A 202 -6.20 18.42 -20.44
C PHE A 202 -6.87 19.22 -21.57
N ALA A 203 -7.23 20.48 -21.31
CA ALA A 203 -7.78 21.38 -22.32
C ALA A 203 -6.79 21.64 -23.47
N GLY A 204 -5.49 21.54 -23.23
CA GLY A 204 -4.42 21.61 -24.22
C GLY A 204 -4.25 20.34 -25.07
N GLY A 205 -5.08 19.31 -24.89
CA GLY A 205 -5.06 18.08 -25.67
C GLY A 205 -4.27 16.93 -25.04
N PHE A 206 -3.78 17.07 -23.81
CA PHE A 206 -3.13 15.98 -23.09
C PHE A 206 -4.11 14.82 -22.86
N THR A 207 -3.64 13.60 -23.08
CA THR A 207 -4.46 12.39 -23.01
C THR A 207 -3.95 11.45 -21.92
N MET A 208 -4.89 10.74 -21.27
CA MET A 208 -4.51 9.76 -20.26
C MET A 208 -5.41 8.50 -20.31
N ARG A 209 -4.91 7.45 -19.66
CA ARG A 209 -5.65 6.24 -19.32
C ARG A 209 -5.45 5.93 -17.84
N PHE A 210 -6.54 5.84 -17.09
CA PHE A 210 -6.53 5.34 -15.71
C PHE A 210 -7.30 4.03 -15.67
N ASP A 211 -6.66 2.95 -15.22
CA ASP A 211 -7.30 1.67 -15.00
C ASP A 211 -7.66 1.52 -13.52
N ALA A 212 -8.95 1.57 -13.21
CA ALA A 212 -9.44 1.38 -11.86
C ALA A 212 -9.57 -0.11 -11.46
N MET A 213 -9.26 -1.05 -12.36
CA MET A 213 -9.23 -2.49 -12.12
C MET A 213 -10.53 -3.04 -11.49
N HIS A 214 -11.69 -2.45 -11.83
CA HIS A 214 -12.99 -2.73 -11.22
C HIS A 214 -13.01 -2.60 -9.69
N ALA A 215 -12.14 -1.75 -9.14
CA ALA A 215 -11.93 -1.55 -7.73
C ALA A 215 -12.52 -0.21 -7.22
N VAL A 216 -12.37 0.05 -5.94
CA VAL A 216 -12.98 1.19 -5.24
C VAL A 216 -12.59 2.55 -5.79
N THR A 217 -11.43 2.67 -6.47
CA THR A 217 -10.95 3.93 -7.05
C THR A 217 -11.75 4.38 -8.28
N GLY A 218 -12.57 3.53 -8.89
CA GLY A 218 -13.35 3.88 -10.07
C GLY A 218 -14.21 5.13 -9.90
N PRO A 219 -15.11 5.21 -8.91
CA PRO A 219 -15.90 6.41 -8.62
C PRO A 219 -15.03 7.64 -8.33
N TYR A 220 -13.95 7.50 -7.57
CA TYR A 220 -13.03 8.60 -7.25
C TYR A 220 -12.34 9.14 -8.52
N ALA A 221 -11.75 8.26 -9.31
CA ALA A 221 -11.05 8.63 -10.52
C ALA A 221 -11.99 9.26 -11.55
N THR A 222 -13.20 8.73 -11.71
CA THR A 222 -14.23 9.30 -12.60
C THR A 222 -14.62 10.71 -12.17
N ALA A 223 -14.92 10.92 -10.88
CA ALA A 223 -15.32 12.22 -10.38
C ALA A 223 -14.17 13.25 -10.47
N ILE A 224 -12.95 12.85 -10.11
CA ILE A 224 -11.80 13.76 -10.04
C ILE A 224 -11.19 13.97 -11.42
N LEU A 225 -10.81 12.90 -12.14
CA LEU A 225 -10.06 13.02 -13.39
C LEU A 225 -10.96 13.51 -14.53
N GLU A 226 -12.10 12.86 -14.75
CA GLU A 226 -13.02 13.22 -15.81
C GLU A 226 -13.94 14.39 -15.42
N GLY A 227 -14.46 14.39 -14.19
CA GLY A 227 -15.37 15.42 -13.68
C GLY A 227 -14.68 16.73 -13.36
N ALA A 228 -13.87 16.75 -12.30
CA ALA A 228 -13.28 17.99 -11.79
C ALA A 228 -12.10 18.51 -12.61
N LEU A 229 -11.28 17.63 -13.18
CA LEU A 229 -10.08 17.99 -13.94
C LEU A 229 -10.30 18.06 -15.46
N GLY A 230 -11.38 17.49 -15.98
CA GLY A 230 -11.75 17.60 -17.38
C GLY A 230 -10.95 16.69 -18.32
N ALA A 231 -10.39 15.59 -17.81
CA ALA A 231 -9.89 14.53 -18.67
C ALA A 231 -11.01 14.02 -19.59
N ARG A 232 -10.66 13.57 -20.79
CA ARG A 232 -11.65 13.10 -21.76
C ARG A 232 -12.50 11.98 -21.16
N LYS A 233 -13.82 12.04 -21.32
CA LYS A 233 -14.72 10.97 -20.89
C LYS A 233 -14.29 9.62 -21.50
N GLY A 234 -14.20 8.58 -20.66
CA GLY A 234 -13.65 7.28 -21.01
C GLY A 234 -12.11 7.18 -20.82
N SER A 235 -11.48 8.20 -20.24
CA SER A 235 -10.09 8.09 -19.76
C SER A 235 -9.97 7.12 -18.58
N VAL A 236 -11.00 7.04 -17.73
CA VAL A 236 -11.08 6.05 -16.65
C VAL A 236 -11.78 4.81 -17.19
N VAL A 237 -11.09 3.68 -17.13
CA VAL A 237 -11.63 2.37 -17.53
C VAL A 237 -11.79 1.47 -16.31
N ASN A 238 -12.61 0.41 -16.47
CA ASN A 238 -12.93 -0.51 -15.37
C ASN A 238 -13.42 0.25 -14.11
N ALA A 239 -14.19 1.33 -14.33
CA ALA A 239 -14.54 2.32 -13.31
C ALA A 239 -15.65 1.87 -12.35
N VAL A 240 -16.38 0.79 -12.68
CA VAL A 240 -17.44 0.25 -11.82
C VAL A 240 -16.84 -0.77 -10.88
N PRO A 241 -16.88 -0.53 -9.54
CA PRO A 241 -16.45 -1.53 -8.56
C PRO A 241 -17.29 -2.80 -8.67
N LEU A 242 -16.62 -3.95 -8.77
CA LEU A 242 -17.25 -5.27 -8.84
C LEU A 242 -16.79 -6.13 -7.66
N PRO A 243 -17.66 -7.01 -7.14
CA PRO A 243 -17.36 -7.84 -5.97
C PRO A 243 -16.15 -8.79 -6.15
N ASP A 244 -15.87 -9.14 -7.40
CA ASP A 244 -14.78 -10.03 -7.83
C ASP A 244 -13.72 -9.30 -8.67
N PHE A 245 -13.74 -7.96 -8.70
CA PHE A 245 -12.89 -7.14 -9.57
C PHE A 245 -12.94 -7.56 -11.05
N GLY A 246 -14.10 -8.01 -11.51
CA GLY A 246 -14.31 -8.51 -12.88
C GLY A 246 -13.58 -9.82 -13.18
N GLY A 247 -13.35 -10.64 -12.16
CA GLY A 247 -12.57 -11.87 -12.24
C GLY A 247 -11.06 -11.62 -12.34
N GLY A 248 -10.61 -10.38 -12.08
CA GLY A 248 -9.22 -9.95 -12.17
C GLY A 248 -8.48 -9.99 -10.85
N HIS A 249 -7.17 -9.71 -10.94
CA HIS A 249 -6.29 -9.47 -9.79
C HIS A 249 -6.02 -7.96 -9.73
N PRO A 250 -6.56 -7.22 -8.73
CA PRO A 250 -6.47 -5.76 -8.71
C PRO A 250 -5.14 -5.28 -8.12
N ASP A 251 -4.02 -5.70 -8.73
CA ASP A 251 -2.66 -5.31 -8.37
C ASP A 251 -2.03 -4.48 -9.50
N PRO A 252 -1.75 -3.17 -9.30
CA PRO A 252 -1.29 -2.25 -10.34
C PRO A 252 0.20 -2.45 -10.63
N ASN A 253 0.52 -3.51 -11.33
CA ASN A 253 1.87 -3.85 -11.79
C ASN A 253 1.86 -4.31 -13.26
N PRO A 254 3.02 -4.40 -13.92
CA PRO A 254 3.09 -4.77 -15.34
C PRO A 254 2.47 -6.13 -15.70
N VAL A 255 2.37 -7.05 -14.75
CA VAL A 255 1.80 -8.39 -14.97
C VAL A 255 0.28 -8.34 -14.98
N TRP A 256 -0.32 -7.74 -13.95
CA TRP A 256 -1.77 -7.71 -13.78
C TRP A 256 -2.46 -6.55 -14.48
N ALA A 257 -1.80 -5.39 -14.61
CA ALA A 257 -2.26 -4.28 -15.44
C ALA A 257 -1.77 -4.40 -16.90
N LYS A 258 -1.62 -5.64 -17.40
CA LYS A 258 -1.10 -5.90 -18.75
C LYS A 258 -1.82 -5.16 -19.86
N PRO A 259 -3.16 -5.04 -19.91
CA PRO A 259 -3.84 -4.25 -20.94
C PRO A 259 -3.43 -2.78 -20.97
N LEU A 260 -3.18 -2.17 -19.79
CA LEU A 260 -2.66 -0.81 -19.70
C LEU A 260 -1.21 -0.76 -20.20
N MET A 261 -0.37 -1.70 -19.79
CA MET A 261 1.01 -1.78 -20.27
C MET A 261 1.09 -1.92 -21.79
N ASP A 262 0.33 -2.86 -22.35
CA ASP A 262 0.32 -3.09 -23.80
C ASP A 262 -0.12 -1.82 -24.57
N LEU A 263 -1.13 -1.12 -24.07
CA LEU A 263 -1.55 0.17 -24.62
C LEU A 263 -0.43 1.22 -24.54
N MET A 264 0.20 1.37 -23.37
CA MET A 264 1.19 2.42 -23.13
C MET A 264 2.51 2.19 -23.89
N MET A 265 2.81 0.94 -24.26
CA MET A 265 3.97 0.56 -25.08
C MET A 265 3.67 0.54 -26.58
N SER A 266 2.44 0.85 -27.01
CA SER A 266 2.04 0.86 -28.41
C SER A 266 2.11 2.26 -29.04
N ASP A 267 2.00 2.34 -30.37
CA ASP A 267 1.90 3.61 -31.11
C ASP A 267 0.62 4.41 -30.76
N ALA A 268 -0.42 3.75 -30.25
CA ALA A 268 -1.69 4.36 -29.84
C ALA A 268 -1.65 4.86 -28.37
N ALA A 269 -0.49 4.84 -27.72
CA ALA A 269 -0.36 5.21 -26.32
C ALA A 269 -0.84 6.64 -26.05
N PRO A 270 -1.67 6.87 -25.04
CA PRO A 270 -1.90 8.22 -24.50
C PRO A 270 -0.61 8.77 -23.87
N ASP A 271 -0.62 10.04 -23.49
CA ASP A 271 0.55 10.71 -22.92
C ASP A 271 0.89 10.19 -21.51
N PHE A 272 -0.11 9.71 -20.78
CA PHE A 272 0.02 9.24 -19.41
C PHE A 272 -0.91 8.05 -19.12
N GLY A 273 -0.39 7.03 -18.47
CA GLY A 273 -1.12 5.88 -17.97
C GLY A 273 -0.95 5.71 -16.46
N ALA A 274 -2.00 5.29 -15.78
CA ALA A 274 -1.95 4.95 -14.36
C ALA A 274 -2.97 3.86 -14.02
N ALA A 275 -2.73 3.15 -12.92
CA ALA A 275 -3.68 2.20 -12.34
C ALA A 275 -3.62 2.27 -10.81
N SER A 276 -4.65 1.74 -10.14
CA SER A 276 -4.71 1.64 -8.68
C SER A 276 -5.28 0.28 -8.26
N ASP A 277 -4.96 -0.17 -7.04
CA ASP A 277 -5.35 -1.48 -6.52
C ASP A 277 -6.76 -1.53 -5.92
N GLY A 278 -7.09 -2.71 -5.33
CA GLY A 278 -8.41 -3.02 -4.80
C GLY A 278 -8.97 -2.00 -3.83
N ASP A 279 -8.16 -1.51 -2.88
CA ASP A 279 -8.57 -0.51 -1.87
C ASP A 279 -8.00 0.90 -2.10
N GLY A 280 -7.33 1.11 -3.23
CA GLY A 280 -6.90 2.43 -3.67
C GLY A 280 -5.65 2.98 -3.02
N ASP A 281 -4.88 2.13 -2.35
CA ASP A 281 -3.68 2.55 -1.62
C ASP A 281 -2.39 2.44 -2.45
N ARG A 282 -2.40 1.72 -3.58
CA ARG A 282 -1.27 1.56 -4.50
C ARG A 282 -1.49 2.28 -5.83
N ASN A 283 -0.38 2.49 -6.54
CA ASN A 283 -0.42 3.11 -7.86
C ASN A 283 0.59 2.49 -8.83
N MET A 284 0.28 2.57 -10.11
CA MET A 284 1.18 2.31 -11.21
C MET A 284 1.25 3.55 -12.09
N ILE A 285 2.43 3.92 -12.50
CA ILE A 285 2.68 5.08 -13.38
C ILE A 285 3.38 4.62 -14.65
N VAL A 286 2.84 5.02 -15.79
CA VAL A 286 3.38 4.69 -17.11
C VAL A 286 3.33 5.92 -18.01
N GLY A 287 4.45 6.30 -18.58
CA GLY A 287 4.50 7.25 -19.69
C GLY A 287 4.40 6.52 -21.03
N ARG A 288 4.22 7.25 -22.11
CA ARG A 288 4.30 6.70 -23.47
C ARG A 288 5.65 6.02 -23.68
N GLY A 289 5.65 4.70 -23.85
CA GLY A 289 6.83 3.88 -24.06
C GLY A 289 7.77 3.74 -22.85
N VAL A 290 7.35 4.15 -21.64
CA VAL A 290 8.19 4.06 -20.44
C VAL A 290 7.38 3.68 -19.20
N TYR A 291 7.78 2.60 -18.55
CA TYR A 291 7.30 2.23 -17.23
C TYR A 291 8.13 2.93 -16.15
N VAL A 292 7.46 3.49 -15.15
CA VAL A 292 8.12 4.13 -13.99
C VAL A 292 8.05 3.16 -12.81
N THR A 293 9.20 2.70 -12.35
CA THR A 293 9.23 1.83 -11.16
C THR A 293 8.71 2.56 -9.92
N PRO A 294 8.11 1.88 -8.94
CA PRO A 294 7.66 2.52 -7.70
C PRO A 294 8.77 3.29 -6.97
N SER A 295 9.99 2.77 -6.98
CA SER A 295 11.16 3.42 -6.38
C SER A 295 11.52 4.72 -7.09
N ASP A 296 11.54 4.73 -8.44
CA ASP A 296 11.77 5.93 -9.24
C ASP A 296 10.62 6.93 -9.08
N SER A 297 9.37 6.44 -9.07
CA SER A 297 8.19 7.29 -8.85
C SER A 297 8.29 8.04 -7.53
N LEU A 298 8.60 7.36 -6.43
CA LEU A 298 8.82 8.00 -5.12
C LEU A 298 9.87 9.13 -5.21
N ALA A 299 11.00 8.85 -5.85
CA ALA A 299 12.10 9.81 -5.99
C ALA A 299 11.72 11.02 -6.85
N VAL A 300 11.03 10.80 -7.98
CA VAL A 300 10.54 11.89 -8.85
C VAL A 300 9.47 12.73 -8.15
N LEU A 301 8.52 12.10 -7.46
CA LEU A 301 7.50 12.80 -6.68
C LEU A 301 8.14 13.68 -5.61
N ALA A 302 9.09 13.15 -4.84
CA ALA A 302 9.80 13.90 -3.81
C ALA A 302 10.62 15.09 -4.39
N ALA A 303 11.35 14.87 -5.49
CA ALA A 303 12.16 15.90 -6.14
C ALA A 303 11.32 17.07 -6.71
N ASN A 304 10.08 16.81 -7.10
CA ASN A 304 9.19 17.76 -7.75
C ASN A 304 7.98 18.18 -6.90
N ALA A 305 7.86 17.71 -5.67
CA ALA A 305 6.70 18.00 -4.82
C ALA A 305 6.43 19.49 -4.64
N HIS A 306 7.49 20.31 -4.56
CA HIS A 306 7.41 21.77 -4.43
C HIS A 306 6.63 22.47 -5.56
N LEU A 307 6.40 21.80 -6.68
CA LEU A 307 5.56 22.29 -7.79
C LEU A 307 4.06 22.24 -7.46
N ALA A 308 3.67 21.45 -6.49
CA ALA A 308 2.27 21.36 -6.05
C ALA A 308 1.99 22.30 -4.87
N PRO A 309 0.82 22.98 -4.84
CA PRO A 309 0.49 23.94 -3.79
C PRO A 309 0.67 23.42 -2.35
N GLY A 310 0.26 22.17 -2.10
CA GLY A 310 0.33 21.55 -0.78
C GLY A 310 1.75 21.34 -0.25
N TYR A 311 2.76 21.39 -1.12
CA TYR A 311 4.17 21.10 -0.78
C TYR A 311 5.13 22.24 -1.10
N LYS A 312 4.62 23.44 -1.36
CA LYS A 312 5.45 24.64 -1.66
C LYS A 312 6.42 25.01 -0.54
N ALA A 313 6.09 24.68 0.70
CA ALA A 313 6.95 24.93 1.85
C ALA A 313 8.19 24.01 1.90
N GLY A 314 8.30 23.05 0.97
CA GLY A 314 9.34 22.02 0.98
C GLY A 314 8.94 20.77 1.76
N LEU A 315 9.88 19.83 1.85
CA LEU A 315 9.69 18.55 2.54
C LEU A 315 10.42 18.58 3.90
N ALA A 316 9.82 18.00 4.92
CA ALA A 316 10.49 17.80 6.22
C ALA A 316 11.52 16.65 6.14
N GLY A 317 11.19 15.62 5.37
CA GLY A 317 12.02 14.45 5.14
C GLY A 317 11.36 13.51 4.15
N ILE A 318 12.10 12.48 3.75
CA ILE A 318 11.66 11.40 2.84
C ILE A 318 11.88 10.07 3.55
N ALA A 319 10.90 9.17 3.50
CA ALA A 319 11.06 7.81 4.03
C ALA A 319 10.79 6.77 2.96
N ARG A 320 11.54 5.68 3.01
CA ARG A 320 11.30 4.50 2.18
C ARG A 320 11.38 3.22 3.00
N SER A 321 10.67 2.19 2.57
CA SER A 321 10.91 0.86 3.13
C SER A 321 12.28 0.35 2.73
N MET A 322 12.89 -0.49 3.55
CA MET A 322 14.25 -0.98 3.37
C MET A 322 14.46 -1.71 2.01
N PRO A 323 13.50 -2.48 1.48
CA PRO A 323 13.64 -3.09 0.16
C PRO A 323 13.57 -2.10 -1.01
N THR A 324 12.95 -0.93 -0.82
CA THR A 324 12.86 0.12 -1.84
C THR A 324 14.25 0.66 -2.20
N SER A 325 14.49 1.04 -3.46
CA SER A 325 15.80 1.55 -3.87
C SER A 325 16.19 2.84 -3.14
N ALA A 326 17.47 3.14 -3.11
CA ALA A 326 18.01 4.35 -2.49
C ALA A 326 17.80 5.63 -3.32
N ALA A 327 16.99 5.59 -4.38
CA ALA A 327 16.72 6.78 -5.22
C ALA A 327 16.14 7.95 -4.42
N GLY A 328 15.21 7.67 -3.48
CA GLY A 328 14.66 8.69 -2.57
C GLY A 328 15.70 9.31 -1.63
N ASP A 329 16.68 8.51 -1.16
CA ASP A 329 17.75 8.99 -0.28
C ASP A 329 18.65 10.00 -0.99
N ARG A 330 18.91 9.79 -2.31
CA ARG A 330 19.70 10.72 -3.13
C ARG A 330 18.99 12.05 -3.33
N VAL A 331 17.67 12.01 -3.48
CA VAL A 331 16.84 13.23 -3.53
C VAL A 331 16.89 13.95 -2.19
N ALA A 332 16.70 13.24 -1.08
CA ALA A 332 16.78 13.82 0.26
C ALA A 332 18.13 14.51 0.50
N ALA A 333 19.22 13.83 0.16
CA ALA A 333 20.58 14.40 0.28
C ALA A 333 20.75 15.69 -0.53
N LYS A 334 20.23 15.75 -1.77
CA LYS A 334 20.32 16.94 -2.61
C LYS A 334 19.41 18.08 -2.14
N LEU A 335 18.25 17.74 -1.55
CA LEU A 335 17.34 18.72 -0.94
C LEU A 335 17.81 19.19 0.45
N GLY A 336 18.78 18.51 1.06
CA GLY A 336 19.25 18.81 2.42
C GLY A 336 18.24 18.45 3.51
N VAL A 337 17.41 17.42 3.29
CA VAL A 337 16.44 16.91 4.25
C VAL A 337 16.81 15.50 4.72
N GLU A 338 16.25 15.05 5.85
CA GLU A 338 16.50 13.70 6.34
C GLU A 338 15.91 12.61 5.41
N ALA A 339 16.63 11.49 5.32
CA ALA A 339 16.17 10.26 4.69
C ALA A 339 16.04 9.17 5.75
N PHE A 340 14.92 8.43 5.72
CA PHE A 340 14.63 7.34 6.64
C PHE A 340 14.46 6.03 5.89
N GLU A 341 15.18 4.99 6.33
CA GLU A 341 15.00 3.62 5.89
C GLU A 341 14.25 2.85 6.99
N THR A 342 13.02 2.39 6.70
CA THR A 342 12.17 1.68 7.66
C THR A 342 11.97 0.22 7.26
N PRO A 343 11.47 -0.65 8.14
CA PRO A 343 10.94 -1.94 7.74
C PRO A 343 9.80 -1.80 6.72
N THR A 344 9.42 -2.91 6.08
CA THR A 344 8.22 -2.94 5.25
C THR A 344 6.97 -2.86 6.12
N GLY A 345 6.03 -2.01 5.72
CA GLY A 345 4.77 -1.81 6.40
C GLY A 345 4.53 -0.35 6.76
N TRP A 346 3.36 0.15 6.36
CA TRP A 346 3.03 1.57 6.46
C TRP A 346 3.01 2.11 7.89
N LYS A 347 2.79 1.25 8.90
CA LYS A 347 2.82 1.63 10.32
C LYS A 347 4.12 2.32 10.75
N PHE A 348 5.26 1.94 10.16
CA PHE A 348 6.55 2.55 10.49
C PHE A 348 6.69 3.99 9.97
N PHE A 349 6.01 4.32 8.87
CA PHE A 349 5.94 5.71 8.43
C PHE A 349 5.02 6.57 9.29
N GLY A 350 4.01 5.95 9.92
CA GLY A 350 3.03 6.64 10.75
C GLY A 350 3.67 7.47 11.86
N ASN A 351 4.62 6.90 12.61
CA ASN A 351 5.35 7.60 13.67
C ASN A 351 6.14 8.80 13.14
N LEU A 352 6.86 8.63 12.03
CA LEU A 352 7.65 9.70 11.39
C LEU A 352 6.75 10.81 10.85
N LEU A 353 5.59 10.47 10.28
CA LEU A 353 4.60 11.41 9.79
C LEU A 353 3.95 12.20 10.93
N ASP A 354 3.60 11.55 12.04
CA ASP A 354 3.00 12.20 13.22
C ASP A 354 3.99 13.09 13.95
N ALA A 355 5.27 12.71 13.98
CA ALA A 355 6.35 13.52 14.52
C ALA A 355 6.76 14.68 13.60
N GLY A 356 6.17 14.81 12.41
CA GLY A 356 6.49 15.84 11.43
C GLY A 356 7.89 15.73 10.83
N ARG A 357 8.54 14.56 10.93
CA ARG A 357 9.90 14.32 10.41
C ARG A 357 9.93 13.95 8.93
N VAL A 358 8.80 13.45 8.40
CA VAL A 358 8.67 13.01 7.01
C VAL A 358 7.44 13.69 6.37
N THR A 359 7.58 14.06 5.11
CA THR A 359 6.47 14.56 4.30
C THR A 359 6.03 13.55 3.26
N ILE A 360 6.96 12.89 2.57
CA ILE A 360 6.67 11.89 1.53
C ILE A 360 7.34 10.58 1.90
N CYS A 361 6.62 9.50 1.72
CA CYS A 361 7.11 8.15 1.95
C CYS A 361 6.59 7.16 0.90
N GLY A 362 7.31 6.06 0.72
CA GLY A 362 6.92 5.06 -0.25
C GLY A 362 7.62 3.71 -0.11
N GLU A 363 7.04 2.73 -0.78
CA GLU A 363 7.46 1.34 -0.81
C GLU A 363 7.61 0.86 -2.26
N GLU A 364 8.53 -0.07 -2.48
CA GLU A 364 8.72 -0.74 -3.78
C GLU A 364 7.48 -1.51 -4.25
N SER A 365 6.60 -1.83 -3.32
CA SER A 365 5.32 -2.50 -3.57
C SER A 365 4.23 -1.58 -4.12
N ALA A 366 4.61 -0.46 -4.74
CA ALA A 366 3.73 0.52 -5.36
C ALA A 366 2.91 1.39 -4.38
N GLY A 367 3.20 1.35 -3.10
CA GLY A 367 2.61 2.24 -2.10
C GLY A 367 3.38 3.55 -1.99
N THR A 368 2.71 4.69 -2.21
CA THR A 368 3.29 6.02 -2.03
C THR A 368 2.27 6.91 -1.31
N GLY A 369 2.73 7.84 -0.50
CA GLY A 369 1.86 8.78 0.20
C GLY A 369 2.62 9.93 0.82
N SER A 370 1.88 10.80 1.46
CA SER A 370 2.45 11.94 2.18
C SER A 370 1.73 12.16 3.52
N ASN A 371 2.11 13.24 4.21
CA ASN A 371 1.53 13.63 5.50
C ASN A 371 0.06 14.07 5.44
N HIS A 372 -0.59 14.07 4.28
CA HIS A 372 -2.00 14.44 4.12
C HIS A 372 -2.95 13.44 4.78
N VAL A 373 -2.60 12.14 4.72
CA VAL A 373 -3.27 11.04 5.44
C VAL A 373 -2.25 10.19 6.19
N ARG A 374 -2.65 9.06 6.79
CA ARG A 374 -1.74 8.11 7.46
C ARG A 374 -1.76 6.73 6.82
N GLU A 375 -2.17 6.67 5.57
CA GLU A 375 -2.15 5.50 4.70
C GLU A 375 -1.44 5.84 3.39
N LYS A 376 -1.09 4.83 2.61
CA LYS A 376 -0.71 4.96 1.20
C LYS A 376 -1.89 5.53 0.42
N ASP A 377 -1.62 6.25 -0.66
CA ASP A 377 -2.65 6.86 -1.48
C ASP A 377 -2.28 6.82 -2.96
N GLY A 378 -2.90 5.89 -3.69
CA GLY A 378 -2.61 5.67 -5.10
C GLY A 378 -3.03 6.85 -5.98
N LEU A 379 -4.23 7.37 -5.75
CA LEU A 379 -4.74 8.47 -6.58
C LEU A 379 -4.04 9.80 -6.27
N TRP A 380 -3.61 10.03 -5.04
CA TRP A 380 -2.74 11.15 -4.68
C TRP A 380 -1.44 11.14 -5.50
N ALA A 381 -0.80 9.98 -5.62
CA ALA A 381 0.43 9.84 -6.41
C ALA A 381 0.19 10.17 -7.89
N VAL A 382 -0.92 9.69 -8.46
CA VAL A 382 -1.35 10.02 -9.83
C VAL A 382 -1.59 11.53 -9.99
N LEU A 383 -2.26 12.16 -9.04
CA LEU A 383 -2.52 13.61 -9.08
C LEU A 383 -1.24 14.44 -8.93
N LEU A 384 -0.28 14.01 -8.11
CA LEU A 384 1.02 14.68 -8.02
C LEU A 384 1.79 14.55 -9.34
N TRP A 385 1.78 13.39 -10.00
CA TRP A 385 2.34 13.24 -11.34
C TRP A 385 1.67 14.17 -12.35
N LEU A 386 0.33 14.25 -12.37
CA LEU A 386 -0.40 15.18 -13.25
C LEU A 386 -0.05 16.65 -12.97
N ASN A 387 0.13 17.01 -11.70
CA ASN A 387 0.57 18.36 -11.32
C ASN A 387 2.00 18.65 -11.84
N ILE A 388 2.92 17.69 -11.72
CA ILE A 388 4.30 17.79 -12.24
C ILE A 388 4.28 17.94 -13.78
N LEU A 389 3.48 17.13 -14.48
CA LEU A 389 3.32 17.18 -15.93
C LEU A 389 2.73 18.54 -16.39
N ALA A 390 1.76 19.07 -15.64
CA ALA A 390 1.15 20.37 -15.93
C ALA A 390 2.13 21.53 -15.75
N GLU A 391 3.02 21.47 -14.76
CA GLU A 391 4.03 22.50 -14.49
C GLU A 391 5.21 22.39 -15.44
N ARG A 392 5.76 21.20 -15.64
CA ARG A 392 6.98 21.03 -16.45
C ARG A 392 6.71 21.01 -17.95
N ARG A 393 5.51 20.63 -18.37
CA ARG A 393 5.11 20.49 -19.78
C ARG A 393 6.06 19.59 -20.58
N GLN A 394 6.54 18.53 -19.95
CA GLN A 394 7.44 17.55 -20.50
C GLN A 394 6.76 16.16 -20.41
N PRO A 395 6.96 15.26 -21.36
CA PRO A 395 6.48 13.88 -21.24
C PRO A 395 7.21 13.14 -20.10
N VAL A 396 6.60 12.09 -19.59
CA VAL A 396 7.15 11.28 -18.49
C VAL A 396 8.58 10.83 -18.78
N ALA A 397 8.85 10.37 -20.02
CA ALA A 397 10.20 9.91 -20.42
C ALA A 397 11.29 11.00 -20.26
N GLU A 398 10.99 12.25 -20.59
CA GLU A 398 11.93 13.37 -20.42
C GLU A 398 12.11 13.73 -18.93
N ILE A 399 11.02 13.67 -18.15
CA ILE A 399 11.09 13.90 -16.69
C ILE A 399 11.99 12.83 -16.05
N MET A 400 11.84 11.57 -16.45
CA MET A 400 12.67 10.47 -15.97
C MET A 400 14.14 10.66 -16.38
N ALA A 401 14.40 10.97 -17.64
CA ALA A 401 15.77 11.21 -18.13
C ALA A 401 16.44 12.37 -17.38
N ALA A 402 15.75 13.49 -17.19
CA ALA A 402 16.26 14.62 -16.43
C ALA A 402 16.49 14.29 -14.95
N HIS A 403 15.62 13.45 -14.36
CA HIS A 403 15.80 12.96 -13.01
C HIS A 403 17.08 12.14 -12.88
N TRP A 404 17.28 11.14 -13.75
CA TRP A 404 18.48 10.31 -13.74
C TRP A 404 19.77 11.10 -14.02
N GLN A 405 19.72 12.09 -14.90
CA GLN A 405 20.86 13.02 -15.12
C GLN A 405 21.20 13.83 -13.87
N SER A 406 20.21 14.07 -13.01
CA SER A 406 20.38 14.89 -11.79
C SER A 406 20.80 14.08 -10.57
N TYR A 407 20.31 12.85 -10.44
CA TYR A 407 20.43 12.04 -9.22
C TYR A 407 21.12 10.69 -9.46
N GLY A 408 21.31 10.29 -10.73
CA GLY A 408 21.66 8.92 -11.12
C GLY A 408 20.43 8.04 -11.24
N ARG A 409 20.61 6.85 -11.81
CA ARG A 409 19.58 5.83 -11.94
C ARG A 409 19.88 4.65 -11.01
N ASP A 410 18.92 4.25 -10.21
CA ASP A 410 18.94 2.98 -9.51
C ASP A 410 18.16 1.96 -10.35
N TYR A 411 18.89 1.11 -11.11
CA TYR A 411 18.29 -0.06 -11.74
C TYR A 411 17.78 -0.96 -10.63
N TYR A 412 16.54 -1.39 -10.74
CA TYR A 412 15.85 -2.09 -9.67
C TYR A 412 14.98 -3.21 -10.22
N SER A 413 14.95 -4.34 -9.51
CA SER A 413 14.02 -5.43 -9.76
C SER A 413 13.79 -6.24 -8.48
N ARG A 414 12.60 -6.79 -8.35
CA ARG A 414 12.23 -7.76 -7.33
C ARG A 414 12.02 -9.12 -7.99
N HIS A 415 12.66 -10.13 -7.44
CA HIS A 415 12.53 -11.53 -7.85
C HIS A 415 11.83 -12.32 -6.75
N ASP A 416 10.63 -12.83 -7.02
CA ASP A 416 9.85 -13.62 -6.07
C ASP A 416 9.97 -15.11 -6.43
N TYR A 417 10.31 -15.92 -5.43
CA TYR A 417 10.34 -17.38 -5.51
C TYR A 417 9.23 -17.90 -4.60
N GLU A 418 8.15 -18.35 -5.22
CA GLU A 418 6.90 -18.70 -4.51
C GLU A 418 6.85 -20.19 -4.17
N ALA A 419 6.00 -20.51 -3.19
CA ALA A 419 5.73 -21.90 -2.76
C ALA A 419 6.99 -22.71 -2.41
N ILE A 420 8.04 -22.06 -1.91
CA ILE A 420 9.21 -22.78 -1.38
C ILE A 420 8.80 -23.51 -0.09
N PRO A 421 9.19 -24.79 0.10
CA PRO A 421 8.98 -25.46 1.37
C PRO A 421 9.56 -24.61 2.53
N LEU A 422 8.74 -24.38 3.57
CA LEU A 422 9.10 -23.47 4.67
C LEU A 422 10.46 -23.84 5.30
N ALA A 423 10.74 -25.14 5.46
CA ALA A 423 12.01 -25.61 6.02
C ALA A 423 13.21 -25.21 5.15
N ALA A 424 13.08 -25.29 3.82
CA ALA A 424 14.15 -24.90 2.88
C ALA A 424 14.36 -23.38 2.90
N ALA A 425 13.27 -22.60 2.91
CA ALA A 425 13.33 -21.14 2.99
C ALA A 425 13.95 -20.67 4.31
N THR A 426 13.57 -21.28 5.42
CA THR A 426 14.14 -21.00 6.76
C THR A 426 15.63 -21.34 6.80
N SER A 427 16.01 -22.54 6.35
CA SER A 427 17.42 -22.94 6.29
C SER A 427 18.28 -22.01 5.45
N LEU A 428 17.74 -21.53 4.29
CA LEU A 428 18.45 -20.54 3.47
C LEU A 428 18.68 -19.24 4.23
N MET A 429 17.64 -18.69 4.86
CA MET A 429 17.74 -17.41 5.57
C MET A 429 18.63 -17.49 6.80
N GLU A 430 18.49 -18.53 7.60
CA GLU A 430 19.33 -18.75 8.81
C GLU A 430 20.80 -19.03 8.43
N GLY A 431 21.01 -19.91 7.46
CA GLY A 431 22.35 -20.24 6.97
C GLY A 431 23.05 -19.04 6.34
N LEU A 432 22.34 -18.20 5.60
CA LEU A 432 22.87 -16.95 5.07
C LEU A 432 23.12 -15.95 6.21
N GLY A 433 22.18 -15.78 7.14
CA GLY A 433 22.31 -14.90 8.30
C GLY A 433 23.57 -15.20 9.12
N ALA A 434 23.84 -16.48 9.36
CA ALA A 434 25.04 -16.91 10.09
C ALA A 434 26.37 -16.59 9.36
N ARG A 435 26.34 -16.51 8.03
CA ARG A 435 27.51 -16.24 7.19
C ARG A 435 27.75 -14.76 6.89
N LEU A 436 26.77 -13.87 7.13
CA LEU A 436 26.88 -12.44 6.80
C LEU A 436 28.20 -11.80 7.28
N PRO A 437 28.66 -12.01 8.53
CA PRO A 437 29.90 -11.38 9.00
C PRO A 437 31.14 -11.79 8.21
N ALA A 438 31.12 -12.99 7.60
CA ALA A 438 32.26 -13.53 6.84
C ALA A 438 32.23 -13.14 5.35
N LEU A 439 31.19 -12.48 4.87
CA LEU A 439 31.07 -12.13 3.45
C LEU A 439 31.89 -10.90 3.05
N GLU A 440 32.16 -9.99 3.99
CA GLU A 440 32.89 -8.75 3.71
C GLU A 440 34.27 -9.03 3.09
N GLY A 441 34.56 -8.33 1.99
CA GLY A 441 35.79 -8.51 1.21
C GLY A 441 35.77 -9.70 0.24
N GLN A 442 34.81 -10.62 0.33
CA GLN A 442 34.69 -11.73 -0.64
C GLN A 442 34.14 -11.23 -1.99
N VAL A 443 34.47 -11.98 -3.04
CA VAL A 443 34.07 -11.68 -4.43
C VAL A 443 33.15 -12.76 -4.96
N PHE A 444 31.97 -12.36 -5.45
CA PHE A 444 30.97 -13.24 -6.07
C PHE A 444 30.55 -12.65 -7.43
N ALA A 445 30.54 -13.43 -8.47
CA ALA A 445 30.26 -13.01 -9.83
C ALA A 445 31.00 -11.70 -10.25
N GLY A 446 32.21 -11.50 -9.72
CA GLY A 446 33.02 -10.30 -9.96
C GLY A 446 32.61 -9.05 -9.17
N LEU A 447 31.71 -9.17 -8.21
CA LEU A 447 31.33 -8.11 -7.27
C LEU A 447 31.95 -8.37 -5.89
N THR A 448 32.66 -7.39 -5.35
CA THR A 448 33.21 -7.45 -3.99
C THR A 448 32.15 -7.03 -2.96
N VAL A 449 31.88 -7.87 -1.98
CA VAL A 449 31.00 -7.50 -0.85
C VAL A 449 31.68 -6.43 -0.02
N LYS A 450 31.02 -5.28 0.12
CA LYS A 450 31.46 -4.15 0.94
C LYS A 450 30.97 -4.24 2.37
N LYS A 451 29.75 -4.74 2.55
CA LYS A 451 29.07 -4.89 3.84
C LYS A 451 27.93 -5.88 3.70
N ALA A 452 27.66 -6.66 4.73
CA ALA A 452 26.46 -7.48 4.82
C ALA A 452 25.93 -7.45 6.27
N ASP A 453 24.62 -7.30 6.43
CA ASP A 453 23.98 -7.22 7.75
C ASP A 453 22.54 -7.79 7.74
N ALA A 454 22.06 -8.12 8.94
CA ALA A 454 20.65 -8.32 9.21
C ALA A 454 20.03 -6.98 9.61
N PHE A 455 19.00 -6.54 8.91
CA PHE A 455 18.37 -5.24 9.15
C PHE A 455 17.55 -5.28 10.44
N ALA A 456 17.87 -4.39 11.35
CA ALA A 456 17.07 -4.04 12.51
C ALA A 456 16.77 -2.53 12.47
N TYR A 457 15.59 -2.16 12.92
CA TYR A 457 15.12 -0.78 12.93
C TYR A 457 14.87 -0.31 14.36
N LEU A 458 15.54 0.75 14.74
CA LEU A 458 15.23 1.52 15.94
C LEU A 458 14.40 2.73 15.52
N ASP A 459 13.14 2.78 15.96
CA ASP A 459 12.27 3.91 15.65
C ASP A 459 12.76 5.18 16.36
N PRO A 460 13.09 6.25 15.61
CA PRO A 460 13.66 7.45 16.22
C PRO A 460 12.63 8.34 16.93
N VAL A 461 11.36 7.94 16.96
CA VAL A 461 10.27 8.69 17.60
C VAL A 461 9.92 8.07 18.95
N ASP A 462 9.69 6.76 19.00
CA ASP A 462 9.25 6.07 20.23
C ASP A 462 10.30 5.13 20.83
N GLY A 463 11.43 4.92 20.16
CA GLY A 463 12.51 4.06 20.62
C GLY A 463 12.22 2.55 20.49
N SER A 464 11.13 2.16 19.84
CA SER A 464 10.83 0.75 19.62
C SER A 464 11.83 0.10 18.65
N VAL A 465 12.10 -1.20 18.86
CA VAL A 465 13.04 -1.97 18.04
C VAL A 465 12.30 -3.06 17.28
N SER A 466 12.54 -3.14 15.98
CA SER A 466 12.05 -4.21 15.11
C SER A 466 13.24 -4.95 14.51
N GLU A 467 13.47 -6.18 14.95
CA GLU A 467 14.58 -7.03 14.48
C GLU A 467 14.15 -7.93 13.33
N ASN A 468 15.13 -8.57 12.68
CA ASN A 468 14.94 -9.60 11.65
C ASN A 468 14.10 -9.14 10.46
N GLN A 469 14.29 -7.89 10.02
CA GLN A 469 13.51 -7.28 8.95
C GLN A 469 14.01 -7.62 7.54
N GLY A 470 15.04 -8.42 7.41
CA GLY A 470 15.64 -8.92 6.18
C GLY A 470 17.17 -8.91 6.21
N LEU A 471 17.78 -9.59 5.26
CA LEU A 471 19.24 -9.65 5.10
C LEU A 471 19.66 -8.73 3.97
N ARG A 472 20.68 -7.90 4.19
CA ARG A 472 21.17 -6.93 3.21
C ARG A 472 22.62 -7.22 2.86
N ILE A 473 22.93 -7.13 1.57
CA ILE A 473 24.28 -7.28 1.03
C ILE A 473 24.57 -6.07 0.14
N TYR A 474 25.60 -5.34 0.47
CA TYR A 474 26.08 -4.19 -0.28
C TYR A 474 27.38 -4.54 -0.98
N PHE A 475 27.50 -4.24 -2.25
CA PHE A 475 28.68 -4.49 -3.06
C PHE A 475 29.44 -3.21 -3.38
N ALA A 476 30.72 -3.32 -3.62
CA ALA A 476 31.48 -2.24 -4.23
C ALA A 476 30.90 -1.92 -5.63
N GLY A 477 30.88 -0.62 -6.00
CA GLY A 477 30.30 -0.20 -7.29
C GLY A 477 28.80 0.07 -7.23
N GLY A 478 28.18 0.06 -6.03
CA GLY A 478 26.83 0.57 -5.82
C GLY A 478 25.71 -0.45 -6.08
N ALA A 479 26.02 -1.74 -6.17
CA ALA A 479 25.01 -2.78 -6.15
C ALA A 479 24.57 -3.10 -4.70
N ARG A 480 23.30 -3.45 -4.55
CA ARG A 480 22.71 -3.91 -3.28
C ARG A 480 21.74 -5.05 -3.54
N ALA A 481 21.69 -5.98 -2.61
CA ALA A 481 20.66 -7.00 -2.58
C ALA A 481 20.03 -7.08 -1.20
N VAL A 482 18.73 -7.37 -1.17
CA VAL A 482 17.96 -7.63 0.05
C VAL A 482 17.22 -8.94 -0.10
N LEU A 483 17.28 -9.80 0.91
CA LEU A 483 16.54 -11.06 0.96
C LEU A 483 15.56 -11.02 2.13
N ARG A 484 14.30 -11.38 1.84
CA ARG A 484 13.23 -11.45 2.84
C ARG A 484 12.34 -12.65 2.60
N LEU A 485 11.87 -13.25 3.68
CA LEU A 485 10.71 -14.14 3.60
C LEU A 485 9.44 -13.32 3.76
N SER A 486 8.57 -13.40 2.77
CA SER A 486 7.20 -12.89 2.88
C SER A 486 6.40 -13.88 3.70
N GLY A 487 5.45 -13.34 4.49
CA GLY A 487 4.67 -14.12 5.45
C GLY A 487 4.10 -15.41 4.86
N THR A 488 3.91 -16.35 5.74
CA THR A 488 3.42 -17.70 5.45
C THR A 488 2.12 -17.64 4.66
N GLY A 489 2.20 -17.86 3.35
CA GLY A 489 1.05 -18.29 2.58
C GLY A 489 0.53 -19.62 3.12
N THR A 490 -0.67 -20.00 2.79
CA THR A 490 -1.26 -21.30 3.16
C THR A 490 -0.50 -22.46 2.52
N GLU A 491 0.37 -22.22 1.53
CA GLU A 491 1.10 -23.21 0.74
C GLU A 491 2.58 -22.82 0.55
N GLY A 492 3.39 -22.90 1.63
CA GLY A 492 4.82 -22.63 1.57
C GLY A 492 5.19 -21.16 1.85
N ALA A 493 6.47 -20.85 1.71
CA ALA A 493 7.03 -19.51 1.90
C ALA A 493 7.35 -18.87 0.54
N THR A 494 7.28 -17.54 0.47
CA THR A 494 7.79 -16.77 -0.66
C THR A 494 9.09 -16.10 -0.25
N LEU A 495 10.19 -16.46 -0.90
CA LEU A 495 11.46 -15.75 -0.81
C LEU A 495 11.45 -14.59 -1.80
N ARG A 496 11.65 -13.39 -1.31
CA ARG A 496 11.78 -12.18 -2.12
C ARG A 496 13.22 -11.69 -2.11
N ILE A 497 13.77 -11.52 -3.29
CA ILE A 497 15.11 -10.97 -3.51
C ILE A 497 14.94 -9.64 -4.24
N TYR A 498 15.35 -8.56 -3.60
CA TYR A 498 15.33 -7.22 -4.15
C TYR A 498 16.75 -6.86 -4.58
N LEU A 499 16.89 -6.39 -5.80
CA LEU A 499 18.16 -6.14 -6.46
C LEU A 499 18.23 -4.71 -6.93
N GLU A 500 19.35 -4.06 -6.69
CA GLU A 500 19.59 -2.67 -7.06
C GLU A 500 21.01 -2.50 -7.59
N GLN A 501 21.18 -1.72 -8.66
CA GLN A 501 22.46 -1.28 -9.17
C GLN A 501 22.41 0.22 -9.47
N TYR A 502 23.21 0.98 -8.77
CA TYR A 502 23.31 2.41 -9.00
C TYR A 502 24.22 2.74 -10.19
N ALA A 503 23.72 3.62 -11.07
CA ALA A 503 24.49 4.31 -12.11
C ALA A 503 24.52 5.83 -11.79
N PRO A 504 25.70 6.45 -11.60
CA PRO A 504 25.79 7.86 -11.24
C PRO A 504 25.28 8.78 -12.37
N PRO A 505 25.07 10.10 -12.12
CA PRO A 505 24.57 11.05 -13.13
C PRO A 505 25.29 11.04 -14.47
N ALA A 506 26.61 10.78 -14.48
CA ALA A 506 27.41 10.63 -15.71
C ALA A 506 27.43 9.18 -16.25
N GLY A 507 26.68 8.26 -15.64
CA GLY A 507 26.63 6.86 -16.00
C GLY A 507 25.72 6.57 -17.20
N ASN A 508 25.65 5.30 -17.59
CA ASN A 508 24.71 4.85 -18.59
C ASN A 508 23.33 4.62 -17.94
N HIS A 509 22.32 5.35 -18.36
CA HIS A 509 20.95 5.24 -17.87
C HIS A 509 20.02 4.50 -18.85
N GLY A 510 20.53 4.05 -19.99
CA GLY A 510 19.74 3.46 -21.07
C GLY A 510 19.77 1.93 -21.13
N LEU A 511 20.36 1.24 -20.14
CA LEU A 511 20.37 -0.22 -20.11
C LEU A 511 18.99 -0.77 -19.78
N ASP A 512 18.71 -1.99 -20.23
CA ASP A 512 17.65 -2.80 -19.66
C ASP A 512 17.96 -3.11 -18.20
N ALA A 513 16.91 -3.17 -17.34
CA ALA A 513 17.10 -3.37 -15.92
C ALA A 513 17.71 -4.74 -15.59
N GLN A 514 17.29 -5.81 -16.30
CA GLN A 514 17.81 -7.16 -16.05
C GLN A 514 19.26 -7.29 -16.53
N ASP A 515 19.64 -6.61 -17.62
CA ASP A 515 21.03 -6.55 -18.08
C ASP A 515 21.93 -5.86 -17.05
N ALA A 516 21.49 -4.71 -16.52
CA ALA A 516 22.20 -3.97 -15.49
C ALA A 516 22.35 -4.75 -14.18
N LEU A 517 21.36 -5.59 -13.86
CA LEU A 517 21.30 -6.41 -12.65
C LEU A 517 21.89 -7.82 -12.81
N SER A 518 22.38 -8.20 -13.97
CA SER A 518 22.87 -9.56 -14.24
C SER A 518 23.96 -10.03 -13.25
N LYS A 519 24.91 -9.16 -12.92
CA LYS A 519 25.96 -9.46 -11.92
C LYS A 519 25.42 -9.55 -10.48
N PRO A 520 24.61 -8.60 -9.96
CA PRO A 520 23.94 -8.76 -8.67
C PRO A 520 23.11 -10.04 -8.56
N VAL A 521 22.34 -10.41 -9.60
CA VAL A 521 21.58 -11.66 -9.64
C VAL A 521 22.49 -12.87 -9.45
N ALA A 522 23.57 -12.96 -10.24
CA ALA A 522 24.52 -14.07 -10.16
C ALA A 522 25.22 -14.13 -8.79
N ALA A 523 25.68 -12.99 -8.28
CA ALA A 523 26.33 -12.91 -6.97
C ALA A 523 25.41 -13.38 -5.83
N VAL A 524 24.15 -12.95 -5.83
CA VAL A 524 23.17 -13.35 -4.80
C VAL A 524 22.82 -14.83 -4.92
N ALA A 525 22.72 -15.37 -6.14
CA ALA A 525 22.47 -16.80 -6.34
C ALA A 525 23.59 -17.67 -5.72
N GLU A 526 24.88 -17.27 -5.92
CA GLU A 526 26.02 -17.93 -5.31
C GLU A 526 26.00 -17.78 -3.76
N ILE A 527 25.83 -16.57 -3.26
CA ILE A 527 25.87 -16.27 -1.82
C ILE A 527 24.74 -16.99 -1.07
N SER A 528 23.53 -16.97 -1.59
CA SER A 528 22.35 -17.54 -0.94
C SER A 528 22.28 -19.06 -1.05
N GLN A 529 23.01 -19.66 -1.99
CA GLN A 529 22.90 -21.08 -2.32
C GLN A 529 21.48 -21.48 -2.72
N LEU A 530 20.75 -20.56 -3.36
CA LEU A 530 19.31 -20.69 -3.66
C LEU A 530 19.01 -22.02 -4.38
N ALA A 531 19.74 -22.31 -5.46
CA ALA A 531 19.49 -23.49 -6.27
C ALA A 531 19.68 -24.80 -5.49
N SER A 532 20.74 -24.90 -4.67
CA SER A 532 21.03 -26.10 -3.89
C SER A 532 20.07 -26.35 -2.74
N LEU A 533 19.55 -25.26 -2.12
CA LEU A 533 18.66 -25.35 -0.95
C LEU A 533 17.18 -25.45 -1.34
N THR A 534 16.78 -24.87 -2.46
CA THR A 534 15.37 -24.78 -2.86
C THR A 534 15.05 -25.53 -4.15
N GLY A 535 16.05 -25.92 -4.92
CA GLY A 535 15.87 -26.48 -6.27
C GLY A 535 15.44 -25.45 -7.33
N ARG A 536 15.36 -24.15 -6.97
CA ARG A 536 14.89 -23.08 -7.85
C ARG A 536 16.07 -22.34 -8.46
N THR A 537 16.03 -22.10 -9.77
CA THR A 537 17.05 -21.35 -10.50
C THR A 537 16.52 -20.07 -11.14
N THR A 538 15.21 -19.99 -11.31
CA THR A 538 14.52 -18.83 -11.90
C THR A 538 13.40 -18.38 -10.97
N PRO A 539 13.13 -17.06 -10.84
CA PRO A 539 11.99 -16.56 -10.07
C PRO A 539 10.67 -16.87 -10.78
N ASP A 540 9.59 -16.97 -9.99
CA ASP A 540 8.24 -17.13 -10.50
C ASP A 540 7.69 -15.78 -10.99
N VAL A 541 8.06 -14.68 -10.30
CA VAL A 541 7.65 -13.33 -10.65
C VAL A 541 8.86 -12.40 -10.62
N MET A 542 8.96 -11.54 -11.64
CA MET A 542 9.91 -10.43 -11.71
C MET A 542 9.14 -9.11 -11.91
N THR A 543 9.41 -8.14 -11.06
CA THR A 543 8.78 -6.79 -11.14
C THR A 543 9.82 -5.69 -10.99
#